data_2117473a42ef8fabca450004773f08a7
#
_entry.id   2117473a42ef8fabca450004773f08a7
#
_cell.length_a   1.000
_cell.length_b   1.000
_cell.length_c   1.000
_cell.angle_alpha   90.00
_cell.angle_beta   90.00
_cell.angle_gamma   90.00
#
_symmetry.space_group_name_H-M   'P 1'
#
loop_
_entity.id
_entity.type
_entity.pdbx_description
1 polymer ?
#
loop_
_entity_poly.entity_id
_entity_poly.type
_entity_poly.pdbx_seq_one_letter_code
_entity_poly.pdbx_strand_id
1 'polypeptide(L)'
;MLWTIVATLLAFPALAHGPTPIKVDESIVIAADPKAVWAVAGKFDSIANWHPDVASVKAKGGETVGAEREITLRKGGTLKEGLDEYEPSSFKYSYRMSDPNLDALPISSYSTTFVITPAAGGGSEVHWYGRLYRGDTGNEPPDNLNDDAARTAMSDFLRSGLQGLKKKVEGK
;
A
#
# COMPACT_ATOMS: atom_id res chain seq x y z
N MET A 1 6.51 69.13 13.16
CA MET A 1 5.75 67.99 13.70
C MET A 1 5.84 66.88 12.70
N LEU A 2 6.72 65.88 12.95
CA LEU A 2 6.82 64.68 12.11
C LEU A 2 5.85 63.63 12.68
N TRP A 3 4.91 63.18 11.87
CA TRP A 3 4.06 62.02 12.20
C TRP A 3 4.74 60.76 11.67
N THR A 4 5.15 59.90 12.61
CA THR A 4 5.67 58.58 12.29
C THR A 4 4.51 57.61 12.14
N ILE A 5 4.25 57.12 10.93
CA ILE A 5 3.26 56.05 10.67
C ILE A 5 3.92 54.71 11.03
N VAL A 6 3.46 54.10 12.11
CA VAL A 6 3.83 52.71 12.47
C VAL A 6 2.92 51.78 11.68
N ALA A 7 3.47 51.13 10.65
CA ALA A 7 2.76 50.09 9.92
C ALA A 7 2.86 48.77 10.72
N THR A 8 1.77 48.32 11.32
CA THR A 8 1.68 47.02 12.00
C THR A 8 1.50 45.93 10.94
N LEU A 9 2.54 45.16 10.68
CA LEU A 9 2.44 43.95 9.89
C LEU A 9 1.66 42.89 10.69
N LEU A 10 0.44 42.60 10.27
CA LEU A 10 -0.32 41.43 10.72
C LEU A 10 0.24 40.19 10.03
N ALA A 11 1.07 39.40 10.72
CA ALA A 11 1.47 38.08 10.28
C ALA A 11 0.26 37.11 10.47
N PHE A 12 -0.40 36.74 9.37
CA PHE A 12 -1.35 35.63 9.38
C PHE A 12 -0.56 34.32 9.46
N PRO A 13 -0.89 33.40 10.39
CA PRO A 13 -0.32 32.06 10.38
C PRO A 13 -0.72 31.39 9.06
N ALA A 14 0.24 31.09 8.21
CA ALA A 14 0.04 30.23 7.06
C ALA A 14 -0.21 28.80 7.60
N LEU A 15 -1.46 28.38 7.65
CA LEU A 15 -1.84 27.00 7.93
C LEU A 15 -1.48 26.16 6.70
N ALA A 16 -0.24 25.73 6.61
CA ALA A 16 0.19 24.76 5.63
C ALA A 16 -0.33 23.37 6.07
N HIS A 17 -1.58 23.05 5.74
CA HIS A 17 -2.15 21.72 5.93
C HIS A 17 -1.89 20.89 4.68
N GLY A 18 -0.74 20.20 4.63
CA GLY A 18 -0.54 19.10 3.69
C GLY A 18 -1.48 17.92 4.05
N PRO A 19 -1.69 16.95 3.12
CA PRO A 19 -2.51 15.80 3.39
C PRO A 19 -1.96 14.97 4.56
N THR A 20 -2.84 14.51 5.45
CA THR A 20 -2.47 13.61 6.54
C THR A 20 -2.29 12.19 6.02
N PRO A 21 -1.26 11.44 6.47
CA PRO A 21 -1.12 10.05 6.08
C PRO A 21 -2.31 9.21 6.53
N ILE A 22 -2.91 8.48 5.61
CA ILE A 22 -4.03 7.57 5.82
C ILE A 22 -3.46 6.21 6.21
N LYS A 23 -3.96 5.60 7.29
CA LYS A 23 -3.63 4.22 7.66
C LYS A 23 -4.60 3.26 7.00
N VAL A 24 -4.06 2.13 6.51
CA VAL A 24 -4.81 0.94 6.10
C VAL A 24 -4.23 -0.27 6.81
N ASP A 25 -5.09 -1.20 7.21
CA ASP A 25 -4.70 -2.41 7.92
C ASP A 25 -5.76 -3.47 7.66
N GLU A 26 -5.40 -4.46 6.85
CA GLU A 26 -6.27 -5.59 6.50
C GLU A 26 -5.61 -6.89 6.94
N SER A 27 -6.39 -7.81 7.48
CA SER A 27 -5.88 -9.11 7.88
C SER A 27 -6.84 -10.25 7.54
N ILE A 28 -6.28 -11.47 7.46
CA ILE A 28 -7.06 -12.67 7.22
C ILE A 28 -6.40 -13.87 7.90
N VAL A 29 -7.22 -14.80 8.40
CA VAL A 29 -6.73 -16.10 8.89
C VAL A 29 -6.83 -17.14 7.77
N ILE A 30 -5.73 -17.86 7.56
CA ILE A 30 -5.57 -18.94 6.57
C ILE A 30 -5.29 -20.23 7.30
N ALA A 31 -6.00 -21.31 6.94
CA ALA A 31 -5.86 -22.63 7.58
C ALA A 31 -4.64 -23.39 7.03
N ALA A 32 -3.45 -22.80 7.14
CA ALA A 32 -2.17 -23.38 6.74
C ALA A 32 -1.04 -22.77 7.56
N ASP A 33 0.05 -23.50 7.74
CA ASP A 33 1.23 -23.01 8.45
C ASP A 33 1.85 -21.76 7.78
N PRO A 34 2.48 -20.84 8.55
CA PRO A 34 3.12 -19.64 8.01
C PRO A 34 4.10 -19.93 6.88
N LYS A 35 4.87 -21.01 6.98
CA LYS A 35 5.81 -21.44 5.94
C LYS A 35 5.10 -21.81 4.62
N ALA A 36 3.94 -22.45 4.70
CA ALA A 36 3.15 -22.82 3.52
C ALA A 36 2.54 -21.58 2.84
N VAL A 37 2.04 -20.62 3.63
CA VAL A 37 1.54 -19.33 3.11
C VAL A 37 2.69 -18.53 2.49
N TRP A 38 3.85 -18.47 3.16
CA TRP A 38 5.04 -17.80 2.65
C TRP A 38 5.57 -18.39 1.35
N ALA A 39 5.50 -19.71 1.17
CA ALA A 39 5.90 -20.37 -0.08
C ALA A 39 5.08 -19.88 -1.30
N VAL A 40 3.85 -19.39 -1.07
CA VAL A 40 2.98 -18.82 -2.11
C VAL A 40 3.21 -17.31 -2.29
N ALA A 41 3.29 -16.55 -1.18
CA ALA A 41 3.26 -15.09 -1.20
C ALA A 41 4.62 -14.41 -0.94
N GLY A 42 5.63 -15.16 -0.48
CA GLY A 42 6.89 -14.58 0.00
C GLY A 42 7.80 -14.03 -1.09
N LYS A 43 7.67 -14.45 -2.33
CA LYS A 43 8.42 -13.84 -3.43
C LYS A 43 7.81 -12.51 -3.83
N PHE A 44 8.65 -11.49 -4.01
CA PHE A 44 8.18 -10.14 -4.31
C PHE A 44 7.41 -10.04 -5.64
N ASP A 45 7.70 -10.93 -6.58
CA ASP A 45 7.02 -11.01 -7.87
C ASP A 45 5.81 -11.95 -7.90
N SER A 46 5.52 -12.65 -6.81
CA SER A 46 4.49 -13.71 -6.78
C SER A 46 3.04 -13.21 -6.81
N ILE A 47 2.80 -11.92 -6.62
CA ILE A 47 1.46 -11.34 -6.43
C ILE A 47 0.48 -11.69 -7.56
N ALA A 48 0.93 -11.82 -8.80
CA ALA A 48 0.08 -12.24 -9.93
C ALA A 48 -0.45 -13.68 -9.80
N ASN A 49 0.17 -14.51 -8.96
CA ASN A 49 -0.22 -15.91 -8.80
C ASN A 49 -1.39 -16.11 -7.83
N TRP A 50 -1.71 -15.08 -7.02
CA TRP A 50 -2.70 -15.19 -5.97
C TRP A 50 -3.62 -13.98 -5.83
N HIS A 51 -3.27 -12.79 -6.32
CA HIS A 51 -4.10 -11.59 -6.24
C HIS A 51 -5.07 -11.53 -7.42
N PRO A 52 -6.40 -11.57 -7.21
CA PRO A 52 -7.38 -11.65 -8.31
C PRO A 52 -7.39 -10.42 -9.22
N ASP A 53 -7.05 -9.22 -8.68
CA ASP A 53 -7.07 -7.98 -9.47
C ASP A 53 -5.78 -7.73 -10.26
N VAL A 54 -4.78 -8.61 -10.11
CA VAL A 54 -3.51 -8.51 -10.83
C VAL A 54 -3.54 -9.36 -12.09
N ALA A 55 -3.24 -8.75 -13.23
CA ALA A 55 -3.14 -9.42 -14.51
C ALA A 55 -1.75 -10.01 -14.76
N SER A 56 -0.70 -9.23 -14.44
CA SER A 56 0.70 -9.64 -14.64
C SER A 56 1.65 -8.82 -13.77
N VAL A 57 2.87 -9.34 -13.59
CA VAL A 57 3.98 -8.66 -12.93
C VAL A 57 5.22 -8.76 -13.80
N LYS A 58 5.95 -7.64 -13.89
CA LYS A 58 7.34 -7.61 -14.36
C LYS A 58 8.20 -7.20 -13.18
N ALA A 59 9.23 -7.97 -12.87
CA ALA A 59 10.10 -7.69 -11.72
C ALA A 59 11.58 -7.83 -12.10
N LYS A 60 12.42 -7.13 -11.34
CA LYS A 60 13.87 -7.23 -11.40
C LYS A 60 14.46 -7.12 -9.99
N GLY A 61 15.58 -7.78 -9.73
CA GLY A 61 16.29 -7.73 -8.45
C GLY A 61 15.88 -8.82 -7.45
N GLY A 62 14.85 -9.62 -7.74
CA GLY A 62 14.42 -10.74 -6.89
C GLY A 62 13.94 -10.28 -5.51
N GLU A 63 14.43 -10.93 -4.45
CA GLU A 63 14.11 -10.63 -3.04
C GLU A 63 15.19 -9.78 -2.36
N THR A 64 15.93 -8.97 -3.12
CA THR A 64 16.96 -8.07 -2.58
C THR A 64 16.37 -6.67 -2.36
N VAL A 65 16.72 -6.01 -1.27
CA VAL A 65 16.35 -4.60 -1.03
C VAL A 65 16.75 -3.74 -2.23
N GLY A 66 15.81 -2.92 -2.71
CA GLY A 66 15.93 -2.17 -3.95
C GLY A 66 15.44 -2.91 -5.20
N ALA A 67 14.98 -4.17 -5.07
CA ALA A 67 14.26 -4.84 -6.16
C ALA A 67 13.01 -4.05 -6.54
N GLU A 68 12.64 -4.10 -7.81
CA GLU A 68 11.48 -3.38 -8.33
C GLU A 68 10.49 -4.35 -8.98
N ARG A 69 9.20 -4.02 -8.88
CA ARG A 69 8.15 -4.67 -9.65
C ARG A 69 7.18 -3.67 -10.27
N GLU A 70 6.70 -4.01 -11.46
CA GLU A 70 5.59 -3.34 -12.14
C GLU A 70 4.41 -4.30 -12.23
N ILE A 71 3.32 -3.94 -11.58
CA ILE A 71 2.09 -4.71 -11.48
C ILE A 71 1.09 -4.14 -12.48
N THR A 72 0.58 -4.95 -13.41
CA THR A 72 -0.53 -4.55 -14.27
C THR A 72 -1.86 -5.00 -13.65
N LEU A 73 -2.78 -4.07 -13.45
CA LEU A 73 -4.10 -4.36 -12.91
C LEU A 73 -5.08 -4.81 -14.00
N ARG A 74 -6.00 -5.73 -13.67
CA ARG A 74 -7.04 -6.21 -14.61
C ARG A 74 -8.02 -5.12 -15.03
N LYS A 75 -8.30 -4.18 -14.14
CA LYS A 75 -9.15 -3.00 -14.41
C LYS A 75 -8.45 -1.90 -15.23
N GLY A 76 -7.16 -2.08 -15.52
CA GLY A 76 -6.31 -1.09 -16.18
C GLY A 76 -5.37 -0.37 -15.22
N GLY A 77 -4.35 0.26 -15.77
CA GLY A 77 -3.29 0.93 -15.02
C GLY A 77 -2.20 -0.02 -14.51
N THR A 78 -1.12 0.59 -14.04
CA THR A 78 0.05 -0.12 -13.50
C THR A 78 0.45 0.49 -12.16
N LEU A 79 0.97 -0.35 -11.26
CA LEU A 79 1.60 0.06 -10.01
C LEU A 79 3.09 -0.27 -10.10
N LYS A 80 3.94 0.70 -9.79
CA LYS A 80 5.39 0.49 -9.69
C LYS A 80 5.82 0.56 -8.24
N GLU A 81 6.56 -0.45 -7.80
CA GLU A 81 6.92 -0.63 -6.40
C GLU A 81 8.39 -1.02 -6.26
N GLY A 82 9.00 -0.55 -5.17
CA GLY A 82 10.35 -0.90 -4.75
C GLY A 82 10.36 -1.60 -3.40
N LEU A 83 11.11 -2.68 -3.29
CA LEU A 83 11.29 -3.47 -2.08
C LEU A 83 12.20 -2.74 -1.08
N ASP A 84 11.69 -2.46 0.12
CA ASP A 84 12.43 -1.75 1.17
C ASP A 84 13.07 -2.68 2.19
N GLU A 85 12.39 -3.79 2.49
CA GLU A 85 12.82 -4.75 3.49
C GLU A 85 12.37 -6.14 3.08
N TYR A 86 13.22 -7.15 3.32
CA TYR A 86 12.91 -8.55 3.07
C TYR A 86 13.47 -9.43 4.19
N GLU A 87 12.60 -9.99 4.99
CA GLU A 87 12.92 -10.80 6.17
C GLU A 87 12.25 -12.18 6.08
N PRO A 88 12.82 -13.13 5.33
CA PRO A 88 12.19 -14.44 5.12
C PRO A 88 12.10 -15.27 6.39
N SER A 89 12.99 -15.07 7.38
CA SER A 89 12.95 -15.75 8.68
C SER A 89 11.75 -15.35 9.55
N SER A 90 11.21 -14.15 9.36
CA SER A 90 10.02 -13.63 10.02
C SER A 90 8.81 -13.54 9.08
N PHE A 91 8.91 -14.13 7.89
CA PHE A 91 7.84 -14.12 6.87
C PHE A 91 7.29 -12.72 6.60
N LYS A 92 8.19 -11.75 6.41
CA LYS A 92 7.87 -10.34 6.29
C LYS A 92 8.62 -9.69 5.13
N TYR A 93 7.95 -8.78 4.43
CA TYR A 93 8.57 -7.80 3.55
C TYR A 93 7.80 -6.47 3.58
N SER A 94 8.51 -5.38 3.30
CA SER A 94 7.90 -4.06 3.11
C SER A 94 8.36 -3.44 1.78
N TYR A 95 7.50 -2.59 1.23
CA TYR A 95 7.73 -1.95 -0.05
C TYR A 95 6.98 -0.62 -0.14
N ARG A 96 7.37 0.19 -1.11
CA ARG A 96 6.74 1.48 -1.39
C ARG A 96 6.42 1.64 -2.87
N MET A 97 5.44 2.49 -3.17
CA MET A 97 5.22 3.01 -4.51
C MET A 97 6.43 3.84 -4.94
N SER A 98 6.94 3.60 -6.14
CA SER A 98 8.05 4.34 -6.74
C SER A 98 7.61 5.37 -7.78
N ASP A 99 6.41 5.20 -8.36
CA ASP A 99 5.87 6.08 -9.39
C ASP A 99 4.33 6.06 -9.32
N PRO A 100 3.67 7.21 -9.01
CA PRO A 100 2.22 7.25 -8.88
C PRO A 100 1.52 7.10 -10.24
N ASN A 101 0.40 6.37 -10.21
CA ASN A 101 -0.50 6.23 -11.35
C ASN A 101 -1.95 6.33 -10.87
N LEU A 102 -2.55 7.51 -11.02
CA LEU A 102 -3.89 7.79 -10.53
C LEU A 102 -4.99 7.04 -11.29
N ASP A 103 -4.71 6.55 -12.51
CA ASP A 103 -5.63 5.68 -13.26
C ASP A 103 -5.69 4.26 -12.64
N ALA A 104 -4.62 3.84 -11.97
CA ALA A 104 -4.57 2.57 -11.28
C ALA A 104 -5.21 2.64 -9.90
N LEU A 105 -4.79 3.59 -9.06
CA LEU A 105 -5.32 3.86 -7.73
C LEU A 105 -5.33 5.37 -7.48
N PRO A 106 -6.34 5.93 -6.77
CA PRO A 106 -6.43 7.35 -6.44
C PRO A 106 -5.45 7.73 -5.29
N ILE A 107 -4.18 7.38 -5.44
CA ILE A 107 -3.15 7.43 -4.40
C ILE A 107 -1.88 8.01 -5.00
N SER A 108 -1.32 9.04 -4.35
CA SER A 108 -0.08 9.69 -4.78
C SER A 108 1.18 9.03 -4.22
N SER A 109 1.07 8.32 -3.11
CA SER A 109 2.18 7.60 -2.48
C SER A 109 1.67 6.59 -1.46
N TYR A 110 2.33 5.46 -1.32
CA TYR A 110 2.13 4.51 -0.22
C TYR A 110 3.40 3.76 0.15
N SER A 111 3.41 3.28 1.40
CA SER A 111 4.31 2.23 1.87
C SER A 111 3.49 1.20 2.64
N THR A 112 3.77 -0.08 2.40
CA THR A 112 3.05 -1.19 3.02
C THR A 112 4.00 -2.26 3.52
N THR A 113 3.53 -3.00 4.52
CA THR A 113 4.19 -4.18 5.08
C THR A 113 3.24 -5.35 4.94
N PHE A 114 3.77 -6.46 4.47
CA PHE A 114 3.12 -7.77 4.42
C PHE A 114 3.84 -8.69 5.41
N VAL A 115 3.11 -9.27 6.35
CA VAL A 115 3.68 -10.16 7.37
C VAL A 115 2.74 -11.32 7.66
N ILE A 116 3.31 -12.49 7.91
CA ILE A 116 2.59 -13.70 8.27
C ILE A 116 3.03 -14.14 9.65
N THR A 117 2.07 -14.37 10.55
CA THR A 117 2.30 -14.85 11.91
C THR A 117 1.46 -16.08 12.19
N PRO A 118 1.84 -16.93 13.16
CA PRO A 118 0.97 -17.99 13.63
C PRO A 118 -0.34 -17.43 14.21
N ALA A 119 -1.47 -18.00 13.82
CA ALA A 119 -2.77 -17.63 14.39
C ALA A 119 -3.05 -18.37 15.70
N ALA A 120 -3.71 -17.71 16.67
CA ALA A 120 -4.00 -18.27 17.99
C ALA A 120 -4.81 -19.57 17.95
N GLY A 121 -5.66 -19.76 16.93
CA GLY A 121 -6.49 -20.96 16.72
C GLY A 121 -5.86 -22.02 15.81
N GLY A 122 -4.58 -21.86 15.44
CA GLY A 122 -3.90 -22.67 14.42
C GLY A 122 -4.00 -22.03 13.03
N GLY A 123 -3.08 -22.42 12.14
CA GLY A 123 -2.89 -21.78 10.85
C GLY A 123 -2.09 -20.49 10.93
N SER A 124 -2.34 -19.55 10.03
CA SER A 124 -1.61 -18.29 9.90
C SER A 124 -2.55 -17.10 9.92
N GLU A 125 -2.12 -16.01 10.53
CA GLU A 125 -2.71 -14.70 10.34
C GLU A 125 -1.80 -13.90 9.41
N VAL A 126 -2.38 -13.38 8.33
CA VAL A 126 -1.68 -12.54 7.36
C VAL A 126 -2.15 -11.12 7.55
N HIS A 127 -1.23 -10.22 7.89
CA HIS A 127 -1.46 -8.79 7.96
C HIS A 127 -0.83 -8.09 6.76
N TRP A 128 -1.60 -7.22 6.14
CA TRP A 128 -1.14 -6.34 5.08
C TRP A 128 -1.57 -4.92 5.40
N TYR A 129 -0.64 -4.12 5.86
CA TYR A 129 -0.92 -2.81 6.41
C TYR A 129 0.07 -1.76 5.92
N GLY A 130 -0.30 -0.48 6.07
CA GLY A 130 0.59 0.59 5.69
C GLY A 130 0.01 1.98 5.83
N ARG A 131 0.65 2.90 5.14
CA ARG A 131 0.24 4.30 5.07
C ARG A 131 0.26 4.75 3.62
N LEU A 132 -0.65 5.65 3.31
CA LEU A 132 -0.78 6.22 1.98
C LEU A 132 -1.18 7.70 2.05
N TYR A 133 -1.03 8.37 0.93
CA TYR A 133 -1.56 9.71 0.72
C TYR A 133 -2.53 9.68 -0.46
N ARG A 134 -3.63 10.45 -0.37
CA ARG A 134 -4.62 10.57 -1.43
C ARG A 134 -4.01 11.07 -2.74
N GLY A 135 -4.71 10.84 -3.84
CA GLY A 135 -4.26 11.17 -5.18
C GLY A 135 -4.05 12.66 -5.41
N ASP A 136 -4.99 13.50 -4.96
CA ASP A 136 -4.83 14.95 -4.97
C ASP A 136 -4.41 15.44 -3.58
N THR A 137 -3.21 16.00 -3.50
CA THR A 137 -2.62 16.51 -2.25
C THR A 137 -2.97 17.99 -1.98
N GLY A 138 -3.79 18.61 -2.82
CA GLY A 138 -4.28 19.98 -2.63
C GLY A 138 -5.27 20.11 -1.46
N ASN A 139 -5.67 21.33 -1.14
CA ASN A 139 -6.57 21.61 0.00
C ASN A 139 -8.03 21.20 -0.28
N GLU A 140 -8.44 21.18 -1.55
CA GLU A 140 -9.79 20.87 -1.99
C GLU A 140 -9.77 19.75 -3.05
N PRO A 141 -9.44 18.50 -2.64
CA PRO A 141 -9.37 17.39 -3.58
C PRO A 141 -10.77 17.05 -4.11
N PRO A 142 -10.90 16.69 -5.40
CA PRO A 142 -12.15 16.17 -5.93
C PRO A 142 -12.50 14.83 -5.28
N ASP A 143 -13.78 14.45 -5.28
CA ASP A 143 -14.27 13.25 -4.58
C ASP A 143 -13.56 11.96 -4.95
N ASN A 144 -13.17 11.81 -6.21
CA ASN A 144 -12.47 10.63 -6.70
C ASN A 144 -10.96 10.58 -6.36
N LEU A 145 -10.38 11.64 -5.77
CA LEU A 145 -8.97 11.73 -5.39
C LEU A 145 -8.77 12.16 -3.92
N ASN A 146 -9.83 12.17 -3.12
CA ASN A 146 -9.82 12.54 -1.70
C ASN A 146 -9.37 11.37 -0.79
N ASP A 147 -9.37 11.61 0.53
CA ASP A 147 -8.94 10.62 1.53
C ASP A 147 -9.81 9.36 1.54
N ASP A 148 -11.12 9.48 1.36
CA ASP A 148 -12.05 8.35 1.37
C ASP A 148 -11.89 7.50 0.12
N ALA A 149 -11.73 8.11 -1.05
CA ALA A 149 -11.44 7.39 -2.30
C ALA A 149 -10.13 6.61 -2.20
N ALA A 150 -9.07 7.23 -1.67
CA ALA A 150 -7.77 6.60 -1.50
C ALA A 150 -7.81 5.44 -0.50
N ARG A 151 -8.45 5.65 0.67
CA ARG A 151 -8.63 4.62 1.70
C ARG A 151 -9.41 3.42 1.16
N THR A 152 -10.56 3.67 0.55
CA THR A 152 -11.43 2.62 0.01
C THR A 152 -10.70 1.81 -1.05
N ALA A 153 -10.06 2.46 -2.02
CA ALA A 153 -9.38 1.78 -3.11
C ALA A 153 -8.22 0.90 -2.61
N MET A 154 -7.43 1.38 -1.63
CA MET A 154 -6.35 0.57 -1.06
C MET A 154 -6.89 -0.57 -0.21
N SER A 155 -7.84 -0.33 0.69
CA SER A 155 -8.43 -1.39 1.52
C SER A 155 -9.06 -2.48 0.67
N ASP A 156 -9.77 -2.13 -0.39
CA ASP A 156 -10.37 -3.10 -1.31
C ASP A 156 -9.29 -3.91 -2.05
N PHE A 157 -8.22 -3.26 -2.50
CA PHE A 157 -7.09 -3.94 -3.13
C PHE A 157 -6.43 -4.93 -2.16
N LEU A 158 -6.07 -4.50 -0.96
CA LEU A 158 -5.44 -5.38 0.05
C LEU A 158 -6.38 -6.54 0.42
N ARG A 159 -7.65 -6.28 0.67
CA ARG A 159 -8.65 -7.28 1.06
C ARG A 159 -8.89 -8.31 -0.04
N SER A 160 -9.02 -7.86 -1.29
CA SER A 160 -9.15 -8.72 -2.47
C SER A 160 -7.92 -9.65 -2.59
N GLY A 161 -6.73 -9.10 -2.43
CA GLY A 161 -5.49 -9.88 -2.45
C GLY A 161 -5.43 -10.93 -1.35
N LEU A 162 -5.73 -10.56 -0.10
CA LEU A 162 -5.75 -11.50 1.03
C LEU A 162 -6.76 -12.65 0.82
N GLN A 163 -7.93 -12.35 0.27
CA GLN A 163 -8.93 -13.37 -0.08
C GLN A 163 -8.42 -14.31 -1.18
N GLY A 164 -7.78 -13.75 -2.20
CA GLY A 164 -7.15 -14.53 -3.27
C GLY A 164 -6.04 -15.44 -2.77
N LEU A 165 -5.19 -14.92 -1.88
CA LEU A 165 -4.13 -15.70 -1.23
C LEU A 165 -4.72 -16.87 -0.42
N LYS A 166 -5.75 -16.59 0.42
CA LYS A 166 -6.44 -17.62 1.18
C LYS A 166 -6.98 -18.73 0.29
N LYS A 167 -7.72 -18.34 -0.76
CA LYS A 167 -8.26 -19.30 -1.74
C LYS A 167 -7.17 -20.12 -2.40
N LYS A 168 -6.05 -19.49 -2.77
CA LYS A 168 -4.90 -20.18 -3.40
C LYS A 168 -4.23 -21.18 -2.48
N VAL A 169 -4.04 -20.83 -1.22
CA VAL A 169 -3.36 -21.68 -0.22
C VAL A 169 -4.27 -22.84 0.24
N GLU A 170 -5.55 -22.59 0.47
CA GLU A 170 -6.52 -23.59 0.94
C GLU A 170 -7.06 -24.48 -0.19
N GLY A 171 -6.76 -24.22 -1.46
CA GLY A 171 -7.18 -25.02 -2.60
C GLY A 171 -8.68 -24.96 -2.90
N LYS A 172 -9.33 -23.82 -2.61
CA LYS A 172 -10.78 -23.61 -2.77
C LYS A 172 -11.10 -22.66 -3.92
#